data_8fc7ff4fc36dc83af55aa4ff376222ad
#
_entry.id   8fc7ff4fc36dc83af55aa4ff376222ad
#
_cell.length_a   1.000
_cell.length_b   1.000
_cell.length_c   1.000
_cell.angle_alpha   90.00
_cell.angle_beta   90.00
_cell.angle_gamma   90.00
#
_symmetry.space_group_name_H-M   'P 1'
#
loop_
_entity.id
_entity.type
_entity.pdbx_description
1 polymer ?
#
loop_
_entity_poly.entity_id
_entity_poly.type
_entity_poly.pdbx_seq_one_letter_code
_entity_poly.pdbx_strand_id
1 'polypeptide(L)'
;VTDTATPPVATTRDAEPAAAPSDGQTPTPEPPKLTTLVLVRHAVTEQTGPLLTGRHPGVDLSDDGRRQAAALADRLAGLPVAAVYASPMERTTQTAAEVAGRHRLPVQELRGALEADYGEWTGGKLSELAKTDLWKTVQRAPSRARFPGGESLAEMQARVVRCLEEVVADHPGEMIVVVSHADPIKAAVAHYTGVHLDLFQRIVVSPASVTAFQLSTHGAALVKCNDTGTLDELRPPPREDTKEEPADG
;
A
#
# COMPACT_ATOMS: atom_id res chain seq x y z
N VAL A 1 -12.90 -80.27 55.77
CA VAL A 1 -11.54 -80.12 56.25
C VAL A 1 -10.67 -79.79 55.02
N THR A 2 -10.44 -78.56 54.70
CA THR A 2 -9.46 -78.16 53.69
C THR A 2 -8.68 -76.99 54.25
N ASP A 3 -7.43 -77.28 54.41
CA ASP A 3 -6.36 -76.36 54.82
C ASP A 3 -6.06 -75.36 53.73
N THR A 4 -6.07 -74.07 54.06
CA THR A 4 -5.68 -73.01 53.16
C THR A 4 -4.47 -72.27 53.73
N ALA A 5 -3.31 -72.61 53.18
CA ALA A 5 -2.06 -71.97 53.50
C ALA A 5 -1.99 -70.53 52.82
N THR A 6 -1.66 -69.57 53.66
CA THR A 6 -1.39 -68.17 53.25
C THR A 6 0.03 -68.10 52.73
N PRO A 7 0.25 -67.45 51.56
CA PRO A 7 1.61 -67.16 51.02
C PRO A 7 2.25 -65.97 51.74
N PRO A 8 3.59 -65.85 51.73
CA PRO A 8 4.32 -64.81 52.44
C PRO A 8 4.29 -63.48 51.73
N VAL A 9 4.22 -62.41 52.51
CA VAL A 9 4.29 -60.99 52.05
C VAL A 9 5.70 -60.68 51.55
N ALA A 10 5.78 -60.25 50.27
CA ALA A 10 7.01 -59.78 49.70
C ALA A 10 7.27 -58.32 50.15
N THR A 11 8.40 -58.09 50.76
CA THR A 11 8.95 -56.77 51.11
C THR A 11 9.28 -55.98 49.81
N THR A 12 8.57 -54.95 49.59
CA THR A 12 8.89 -53.99 48.53
C THR A 12 10.09 -53.12 48.96
N ARG A 13 11.16 -53.17 48.16
CA ARG A 13 12.28 -52.25 48.24
C ARG A 13 11.81 -50.88 47.84
N ASP A 14 12.10 -49.85 48.65
CA ASP A 14 11.90 -48.48 48.35
C ASP A 14 12.71 -48.11 47.07
N ALA A 15 12.01 -47.80 46.00
CA ALA A 15 12.61 -47.24 44.81
C ALA A 15 12.79 -45.72 45.03
N GLU A 16 14.03 -45.27 44.95
CA GLU A 16 14.45 -43.90 45.00
C GLU A 16 13.74 -43.14 43.86
N PRO A 17 13.15 -41.93 44.07
CA PRO A 17 12.48 -41.19 43.02
C PRO A 17 13.52 -40.73 41.98
N ALA A 18 13.33 -41.17 40.74
CA ALA A 18 14.10 -40.71 39.61
C ALA A 18 14.01 -39.18 39.52
N ALA A 19 15.18 -38.50 39.40
CA ALA A 19 15.26 -37.07 39.20
C ALA A 19 14.42 -36.65 37.98
N ALA A 20 13.56 -35.65 38.17
CA ALA A 20 12.80 -35.03 37.11
C ALA A 20 13.72 -34.51 36.00
N PRO A 21 13.38 -34.68 34.72
CA PRO A 21 14.18 -34.07 33.64
C PRO A 21 14.19 -32.55 33.81
N SER A 22 15.40 -31.98 33.79
CA SER A 22 15.70 -30.58 33.85
C SER A 22 14.91 -29.83 32.77
N ASP A 23 14.35 -28.71 33.16
CA ASP A 23 13.63 -27.70 32.40
C ASP A 23 14.00 -27.64 30.91
N GLY A 24 13.14 -28.23 30.10
CA GLY A 24 13.05 -27.88 28.69
C GLY A 24 12.54 -26.43 28.60
N GLN A 25 13.46 -25.49 28.56
CA GLN A 25 13.10 -24.09 28.17
C GLN A 25 12.44 -24.18 26.80
N THR A 26 11.13 -24.06 26.78
CA THR A 26 10.39 -23.80 25.53
C THR A 26 10.99 -22.52 24.93
N PRO A 27 11.55 -22.55 23.70
CA PRO A 27 12.13 -21.37 23.13
C PRO A 27 11.05 -20.26 23.10
N THR A 28 11.34 -19.14 23.72
CA THR A 28 10.47 -17.96 23.65
C THR A 28 10.29 -17.64 22.15
N PRO A 29 9.06 -17.58 21.61
CA PRO A 29 8.86 -17.30 20.21
C PRO A 29 9.50 -15.95 19.88
N GLU A 30 10.35 -15.95 18.87
CA GLU A 30 10.98 -14.75 18.36
C GLU A 30 9.86 -13.74 17.98
N PRO A 31 9.95 -12.46 18.37
CA PRO A 31 8.92 -11.48 18.03
C PRO A 31 8.75 -11.41 16.51
N PRO A 32 7.52 -11.29 16.01
CA PRO A 32 7.27 -11.28 14.57
C PRO A 32 8.03 -10.13 13.91
N LYS A 33 8.74 -10.45 12.82
CA LYS A 33 9.45 -9.45 12.03
C LYS A 33 8.44 -8.50 11.38
N LEU A 34 8.60 -7.19 11.63
CA LEU A 34 7.75 -6.15 11.07
C LEU A 34 8.35 -5.65 9.76
N THR A 35 7.72 -5.95 8.63
CA THR A 35 8.08 -5.36 7.34
C THR A 35 7.38 -4.02 7.18
N THR A 36 8.12 -2.98 6.81
CA THR A 36 7.56 -1.65 6.53
C THR A 36 7.38 -1.48 5.03
N LEU A 37 6.13 -1.44 4.58
CA LEU A 37 5.74 -1.18 3.20
C LEU A 37 5.41 0.32 3.03
N VAL A 38 6.22 1.02 2.26
CA VAL A 38 6.05 2.44 1.93
C VAL A 38 5.51 2.56 0.51
N LEU A 39 4.24 2.94 0.37
CA LEU A 39 3.61 3.21 -0.91
C LEU A 39 3.75 4.70 -1.24
N VAL A 40 4.23 4.99 -2.43
CA VAL A 40 4.43 6.35 -2.94
C VAL A 40 3.64 6.53 -4.23
N ARG A 41 2.79 7.55 -4.31
CA ARG A 41 2.23 7.96 -5.59
C ARG A 41 3.30 8.73 -6.39
N HIS A 42 3.40 8.44 -7.70
CA HIS A 42 4.27 9.23 -8.58
C HIS A 42 4.02 10.73 -8.42
N ALA A 43 5.04 11.55 -8.64
CA ALA A 43 4.95 13.01 -8.64
C ALA A 43 4.13 13.54 -9.83
N VAL A 44 3.80 14.83 -9.84
CA VAL A 44 2.92 15.40 -10.87
C VAL A 44 3.52 15.33 -12.28
N THR A 45 2.61 15.21 -13.25
CA THR A 45 2.85 15.30 -14.70
C THR A 45 1.99 16.41 -15.25
N GLU A 46 2.21 16.86 -16.48
CA GLU A 46 1.34 17.82 -17.16
C GLU A 46 -0.11 17.33 -17.34
N GLN A 47 -0.31 16.00 -17.27
CA GLN A 47 -1.62 15.38 -17.41
C GLN A 47 -2.33 15.17 -16.06
N THR A 48 -1.66 15.42 -14.93
CA THR A 48 -2.24 15.20 -13.61
C THR A 48 -3.36 16.20 -13.34
N GLY A 49 -4.58 15.69 -13.17
CA GLY A 49 -5.79 16.48 -12.92
C GLY A 49 -6.72 16.56 -14.13
N PRO A 50 -6.32 17.04 -15.32
CA PRO A 50 -7.26 17.16 -16.44
C PRO A 50 -7.58 15.85 -17.16
N LEU A 51 -6.65 14.89 -17.17
CA LEU A 51 -6.79 13.66 -17.93
C LEU A 51 -6.77 12.41 -17.05
N LEU A 52 -7.51 11.39 -17.47
CA LEU A 52 -7.41 10.04 -16.93
C LEU A 52 -6.26 9.29 -17.66
N THR A 53 -5.03 9.58 -17.25
CA THR A 53 -3.83 9.12 -17.94
C THR A 53 -3.74 7.59 -18.05
N GLY A 54 -4.12 6.85 -16.99
CA GLY A 54 -4.11 5.38 -16.98
C GLY A 54 -2.73 4.81 -17.28
N ARG A 55 -2.69 3.86 -18.23
CA ARG A 55 -1.46 3.22 -18.69
C ARG A 55 -0.91 3.82 -19.98
N HIS A 56 -1.26 5.07 -20.29
CA HIS A 56 -0.72 5.75 -21.47
C HIS A 56 0.80 5.92 -21.34
N PRO A 57 1.60 5.44 -22.32
CA PRO A 57 3.04 5.57 -22.32
C PRO A 57 3.49 7.00 -22.65
N GLY A 58 4.77 7.33 -22.40
CA GLY A 58 5.35 8.62 -22.77
C GLY A 58 4.91 9.78 -21.88
N VAL A 59 4.41 9.50 -20.65
CA VAL A 59 3.99 10.54 -19.71
C VAL A 59 5.03 10.71 -18.62
N ASP A 60 5.92 11.67 -18.85
CA ASP A 60 7.00 12.05 -17.95
C ASP A 60 6.54 12.95 -16.80
N LEU A 61 7.39 13.11 -15.79
CA LEU A 61 7.21 14.11 -14.75
C LEU A 61 7.33 15.52 -15.36
N SER A 62 6.47 16.44 -14.91
CA SER A 62 6.66 17.87 -15.16
C SER A 62 7.88 18.39 -14.38
N ASP A 63 8.26 19.65 -14.60
CA ASP A 63 9.33 20.28 -13.82
C ASP A 63 8.96 20.37 -12.34
N ASP A 64 7.69 20.63 -12.00
CA ASP A 64 7.17 20.56 -10.65
C ASP A 64 7.25 19.14 -10.10
N GLY A 65 6.92 18.14 -10.92
CA GLY A 65 7.02 16.74 -10.55
C GLY A 65 8.45 16.31 -10.22
N ARG A 66 9.44 16.76 -10.98
CA ARG A 66 10.86 16.49 -10.69
C ARG A 66 11.28 17.09 -9.34
N ARG A 67 10.83 18.34 -9.05
CA ARG A 67 11.07 18.95 -7.74
C ARG A 67 10.39 18.21 -6.61
N GLN A 68 9.15 17.75 -6.80
CA GLN A 68 8.44 16.94 -5.82
C GLN A 68 9.13 15.60 -5.58
N ALA A 69 9.59 14.92 -6.62
CA ALA A 69 10.29 13.65 -6.52
C ALA A 69 11.62 13.79 -5.75
N ALA A 70 12.40 14.84 -6.03
CA ALA A 70 13.63 15.14 -5.31
C ALA A 70 13.37 15.43 -3.82
N ALA A 71 12.38 16.27 -3.50
CA ALA A 71 12.01 16.59 -2.12
C ALA A 71 11.52 15.34 -1.36
N LEU A 72 10.74 14.47 -2.01
CA LEU A 72 10.33 13.19 -1.46
C LEU A 72 11.55 12.30 -1.15
N ALA A 73 12.50 12.20 -2.09
CA ALA A 73 13.71 11.41 -1.92
C ALA A 73 14.55 11.92 -0.73
N ASP A 74 14.68 13.23 -0.54
CA ASP A 74 15.36 13.82 0.62
C ASP A 74 14.66 13.49 1.94
N ARG A 75 13.32 13.46 1.97
CA ARG A 75 12.53 13.03 3.16
C ARG A 75 12.78 11.56 3.53
N LEU A 76 12.97 10.70 2.54
CA LEU A 76 13.19 9.26 2.75
C LEU A 76 14.67 8.90 2.97
N ALA A 77 15.62 9.78 2.66
CA ALA A 77 17.07 9.49 2.65
C ALA A 77 17.65 8.94 3.95
N GLY A 78 17.07 9.33 5.10
CA GLY A 78 17.52 8.87 6.43
C GLY A 78 16.92 7.52 6.88
N LEU A 79 16.04 6.91 6.08
CA LEU A 79 15.37 5.66 6.43
C LEU A 79 16.16 4.43 5.92
N PRO A 80 16.05 3.27 6.58
CA PRO A 80 16.78 2.05 6.20
C PRO A 80 16.06 1.30 5.06
N VAL A 81 15.91 1.94 3.89
CA VAL A 81 15.27 1.34 2.73
C VAL A 81 16.14 0.23 2.16
N ALA A 82 15.61 -0.99 2.08
CA ALA A 82 16.29 -2.17 1.55
C ALA A 82 16.05 -2.39 0.06
N ALA A 83 14.86 -2.01 -0.45
CA ALA A 83 14.51 -2.17 -1.86
C ALA A 83 13.56 -1.07 -2.34
N VAL A 84 13.66 -0.72 -3.64
CA VAL A 84 12.80 0.24 -4.31
C VAL A 84 12.19 -0.42 -5.54
N TYR A 85 10.87 -0.47 -5.57
CA TYR A 85 10.07 -1.00 -6.68
C TYR A 85 9.27 0.12 -7.34
N ALA A 86 9.00 -0.03 -8.62
CA ALA A 86 8.15 0.89 -9.36
C ALA A 86 7.24 0.18 -10.38
N SER A 87 6.02 0.67 -10.54
CA SER A 87 5.25 0.44 -11.75
C SER A 87 6.08 0.84 -12.98
N PRO A 88 5.99 0.12 -14.13
CA PRO A 88 6.85 0.36 -15.30
C PRO A 88 6.50 1.63 -16.11
N MET A 89 5.68 2.52 -15.57
CA MET A 89 5.36 3.79 -16.24
C MET A 89 6.45 4.83 -16.00
N GLU A 90 6.72 5.69 -16.98
CA GLU A 90 7.81 6.68 -16.94
C GLU A 90 7.75 7.55 -15.69
N ARG A 91 6.59 8.10 -15.35
CA ARG A 91 6.38 8.95 -14.16
C ARG A 91 6.67 8.23 -12.84
N THR A 92 6.39 6.92 -12.76
CA THR A 92 6.69 6.12 -11.55
C THR A 92 8.16 5.74 -11.47
N THR A 93 8.77 5.34 -12.59
CA THR A 93 10.20 5.02 -12.64
C THR A 93 11.07 6.24 -12.38
N GLN A 94 10.70 7.42 -12.91
CA GLN A 94 11.39 8.69 -12.64
C GLN A 94 11.27 9.10 -11.16
N THR A 95 10.08 8.98 -10.55
CA THR A 95 9.91 9.25 -9.12
C THR A 95 10.74 8.26 -8.27
N ALA A 96 10.71 6.98 -8.63
CA ALA A 96 11.45 5.94 -7.92
C ALA A 96 12.98 6.11 -8.06
N ALA A 97 13.46 6.58 -9.21
CA ALA A 97 14.88 6.81 -9.45
C ALA A 97 15.49 7.85 -8.48
N GLU A 98 14.75 8.90 -8.14
CA GLU A 98 15.18 9.89 -7.14
C GLU A 98 15.33 9.25 -5.75
N VAL A 99 14.35 8.45 -5.33
CA VAL A 99 14.40 7.73 -4.04
C VAL A 99 15.55 6.71 -4.05
N ALA A 100 15.63 5.86 -5.05
CA ALA A 100 16.64 4.81 -5.19
C ALA A 100 18.06 5.39 -5.22
N GLY A 101 18.24 6.55 -5.87
CA GLY A 101 19.52 7.26 -5.92
C GLY A 101 20.04 7.67 -4.55
N ARG A 102 19.17 8.12 -3.61
CA ARG A 102 19.57 8.46 -2.24
C ARG A 102 20.05 7.25 -1.43
N HIS A 103 19.54 6.05 -1.77
CA HIS A 103 19.88 4.79 -1.09
C HIS A 103 20.93 3.97 -1.86
N ARG A 104 21.35 4.39 -3.05
CA ARG A 104 22.25 3.65 -3.96
C ARG A 104 21.70 2.27 -4.33
N LEU A 105 20.39 2.18 -4.50
CA LEU A 105 19.67 0.97 -4.87
C LEU A 105 19.23 1.01 -6.35
N PRO A 106 19.08 -0.13 -7.00
CA PRO A 106 18.41 -0.20 -8.29
C PRO A 106 16.90 -0.02 -8.11
N VAL A 107 16.22 0.52 -9.13
CA VAL A 107 14.76 0.46 -9.23
C VAL A 107 14.38 -0.89 -9.85
N GLN A 108 13.53 -1.65 -9.16
CA GLN A 108 13.00 -2.93 -9.62
C GLN A 108 11.61 -2.73 -10.24
N GLU A 109 11.37 -3.31 -11.41
CA GLU A 109 10.07 -3.24 -12.06
C GLU A 109 9.03 -4.08 -11.31
N LEU A 110 7.85 -3.50 -11.05
CA LEU A 110 6.72 -4.18 -10.39
C LEU A 110 5.43 -3.99 -11.20
N ARG A 111 5.21 -4.88 -12.18
CA ARG A 111 4.02 -4.79 -13.06
C ARG A 111 2.69 -4.87 -12.32
N GLY A 112 2.66 -5.58 -11.19
CA GLY A 112 1.50 -5.64 -10.32
C GLY A 112 1.10 -4.29 -9.72
N ALA A 113 1.99 -3.30 -9.68
CA ALA A 113 1.73 -1.94 -9.19
C ALA A 113 1.26 -0.95 -10.28
N LEU A 114 1.00 -1.41 -11.52
CA LEU A 114 0.45 -0.59 -12.60
C LEU A 114 -0.86 0.10 -12.19
N GLU A 115 -1.12 1.27 -12.78
CA GLU A 115 -2.42 1.95 -12.67
C GLU A 115 -3.57 1.05 -13.16
N ALA A 116 -4.79 1.36 -12.78
CA ALA A 116 -5.95 0.69 -13.31
C ALA A 116 -5.92 0.72 -14.84
N ASP A 117 -6.28 -0.42 -15.46
CA ASP A 117 -6.49 -0.46 -16.90
C ASP A 117 -7.86 0.15 -17.20
N TYR A 118 -7.84 1.41 -17.56
CA TYR A 118 -9.06 2.15 -17.89
C TYR A 118 -9.60 1.84 -19.29
N GLY A 119 -8.89 0.99 -20.06
CA GLY A 119 -9.31 0.61 -21.42
C GLY A 119 -9.58 1.83 -22.29
N GLU A 120 -10.79 1.94 -22.86
CA GLU A 120 -11.22 3.04 -23.72
C GLU A 120 -11.26 4.41 -23.04
N TRP A 121 -11.22 4.47 -21.72
CA TRP A 121 -11.17 5.72 -20.97
C TRP A 121 -9.77 6.31 -20.82
N THR A 122 -8.74 5.53 -21.16
CA THR A 122 -7.35 5.95 -21.08
C THR A 122 -7.09 7.21 -21.93
N GLY A 123 -6.52 8.25 -21.33
CA GLY A 123 -6.29 9.54 -21.96
C GLY A 123 -7.53 10.46 -22.06
N GLY A 124 -8.69 10.00 -21.60
CA GLY A 124 -9.93 10.77 -21.64
C GLY A 124 -9.92 11.96 -20.69
N LYS A 125 -10.63 13.03 -21.07
CA LYS A 125 -10.81 14.22 -20.22
C LYS A 125 -11.73 13.88 -19.06
N LEU A 126 -11.30 14.12 -17.82
CA LEU A 126 -12.10 13.85 -16.63
C LEU A 126 -13.45 14.60 -16.66
N SER A 127 -13.48 15.82 -17.18
CA SER A 127 -14.70 16.62 -17.34
C SER A 127 -15.76 15.99 -18.24
N GLU A 128 -15.34 15.18 -19.25
CA GLU A 128 -16.27 14.46 -20.14
C GLU A 128 -16.66 13.10 -19.52
N LEU A 129 -15.70 12.38 -18.99
CA LEU A 129 -15.95 11.09 -18.32
C LEU A 129 -16.92 11.25 -17.14
N ALA A 130 -16.83 12.36 -16.40
CA ALA A 130 -17.70 12.67 -15.27
C ALA A 130 -19.20 12.77 -15.64
N LYS A 131 -19.52 12.97 -16.91
CA LYS A 131 -20.91 13.02 -17.40
C LYS A 131 -21.53 11.65 -17.64
N THR A 132 -20.73 10.59 -17.62
CA THR A 132 -21.19 9.21 -17.94
C THR A 132 -21.83 8.51 -16.74
N ASP A 133 -22.72 7.54 -17.00
CA ASP A 133 -23.31 6.74 -15.92
C ASP A 133 -22.28 5.81 -15.27
N LEU A 134 -21.31 5.32 -16.04
CA LEU A 134 -20.21 4.52 -15.48
C LEU A 134 -19.40 5.33 -14.48
N TRP A 135 -19.17 6.63 -14.69
CA TRP A 135 -18.52 7.48 -13.72
C TRP A 135 -19.25 7.51 -12.38
N LYS A 136 -20.58 7.59 -12.41
CA LYS A 136 -21.40 7.51 -11.19
C LYS A 136 -21.18 6.20 -10.46
N THR A 137 -21.05 5.09 -11.20
CA THR A 137 -20.73 3.77 -10.62
C THR A 137 -19.34 3.77 -10.02
N VAL A 138 -18.33 4.27 -10.73
CA VAL A 138 -16.93 4.41 -10.23
C VAL A 138 -16.88 5.22 -8.93
N GLN A 139 -17.73 6.23 -8.78
CA GLN A 139 -17.76 7.08 -7.58
C GLN A 139 -18.56 6.49 -6.41
N ARG A 140 -19.62 5.72 -6.67
CA ARG A 140 -20.58 5.30 -5.64
C ARG A 140 -20.54 3.81 -5.30
N ALA A 141 -20.15 2.98 -6.26
CA ALA A 141 -20.09 1.53 -6.14
C ALA A 141 -18.91 0.97 -6.94
N PRO A 142 -17.65 1.38 -6.63
CA PRO A 142 -16.45 0.96 -7.34
C PRO A 142 -16.30 -0.55 -7.51
N SER A 143 -16.75 -1.35 -6.56
CA SER A 143 -16.72 -2.82 -6.64
C SER A 143 -17.49 -3.39 -7.83
N ARG A 144 -18.43 -2.63 -8.38
CA ARG A 144 -19.25 -3.00 -9.57
C ARG A 144 -18.73 -2.39 -10.87
N ALA A 145 -17.73 -1.50 -10.78
CA ALA A 145 -17.22 -0.79 -11.94
C ALA A 145 -16.25 -1.66 -12.72
N ARG A 146 -16.48 -1.76 -14.04
CA ARG A 146 -15.55 -2.31 -15.03
C ARG A 146 -15.39 -1.28 -16.15
N PHE A 147 -14.16 -0.99 -16.48
CA PHE A 147 -13.86 -0.07 -17.58
C PHE A 147 -14.04 -0.76 -18.94
N PRO A 148 -14.63 -0.09 -19.94
CA PRO A 148 -14.79 -0.65 -21.29
C PRO A 148 -13.43 -1.03 -21.89
N GLY A 149 -13.26 -2.29 -22.27
CA GLY A 149 -11.96 -2.81 -22.76
C GLY A 149 -10.85 -2.85 -21.73
N GLY A 150 -11.16 -2.61 -20.44
CA GLY A 150 -10.20 -2.58 -19.34
C GLY A 150 -10.52 -3.55 -18.21
N GLU A 151 -9.88 -3.35 -17.05
CA GLU A 151 -10.11 -4.15 -15.85
C GLU A 151 -11.25 -3.56 -14.99
N SER A 152 -11.82 -4.37 -14.10
CA SER A 152 -12.67 -3.86 -13.02
C SER A 152 -11.79 -3.35 -11.86
N LEU A 153 -12.35 -2.47 -11.04
CA LEU A 153 -11.64 -2.00 -9.84
C LEU A 153 -11.40 -3.12 -8.82
N ALA A 154 -12.25 -4.14 -8.80
CA ALA A 154 -12.03 -5.33 -7.96
C ALA A 154 -10.85 -6.19 -8.47
N GLU A 155 -10.72 -6.38 -9.79
CA GLU A 155 -9.55 -7.06 -10.39
C GLU A 155 -8.26 -6.28 -10.14
N MET A 156 -8.30 -4.96 -10.28
CA MET A 156 -7.17 -4.08 -9.98
C MET A 156 -6.76 -4.25 -8.51
N GLN A 157 -7.68 -4.17 -7.55
CA GLN A 157 -7.38 -4.38 -6.14
C GLN A 157 -6.74 -5.75 -5.88
N ALA A 158 -7.32 -6.82 -6.41
CA ALA A 158 -6.80 -8.18 -6.23
C ALA A 158 -5.37 -8.34 -6.78
N ARG A 159 -5.08 -7.73 -7.94
CA ARG A 159 -3.75 -7.72 -8.57
C ARG A 159 -2.74 -6.96 -7.71
N VAL A 160 -3.12 -5.76 -7.26
CA VAL A 160 -2.24 -4.89 -6.45
C VAL A 160 -1.92 -5.55 -5.12
N VAL A 161 -2.93 -6.04 -4.40
CA VAL A 161 -2.74 -6.68 -3.09
C VAL A 161 -1.81 -7.88 -3.22
N ARG A 162 -2.08 -8.79 -4.17
CA ARG A 162 -1.24 -9.97 -4.39
C ARG A 162 0.23 -9.59 -4.62
N CYS A 163 0.47 -8.63 -5.51
CA CYS A 163 1.84 -8.24 -5.82
C CYS A 163 2.55 -7.56 -4.62
N LEU A 164 1.83 -6.82 -3.78
CA LEU A 164 2.39 -6.23 -2.57
C LEU A 164 2.68 -7.29 -1.51
N GLU A 165 1.82 -8.30 -1.35
CA GLU A 165 2.04 -9.43 -0.45
C GLU A 165 3.27 -10.26 -0.86
N GLU A 166 3.46 -10.50 -2.17
CA GLU A 166 4.66 -11.15 -2.72
C GLU A 166 5.92 -10.38 -2.36
N VAL A 167 5.95 -9.07 -2.64
CA VAL A 167 7.10 -8.20 -2.30
C VAL A 167 7.37 -8.17 -0.80
N VAL A 168 6.33 -8.12 0.04
CA VAL A 168 6.48 -8.13 1.50
C VAL A 168 7.04 -9.46 2.00
N ALA A 169 6.64 -10.57 1.39
CA ALA A 169 7.13 -11.90 1.74
C ALA A 169 8.62 -12.08 1.40
N ASP A 170 9.11 -11.42 0.34
CA ASP A 170 10.52 -11.44 -0.05
C ASP A 170 11.42 -10.58 0.86
N HIS A 171 10.84 -9.70 1.70
CA HIS A 171 11.55 -8.71 2.53
C HIS A 171 11.18 -8.77 4.03
N PRO A 172 11.31 -9.90 4.71
CA PRO A 172 10.85 -10.05 6.10
C PRO A 172 11.66 -9.18 7.07
N GLY A 173 11.00 -8.20 7.70
CA GLY A 173 11.60 -7.29 8.68
C GLY A 173 12.33 -6.09 8.07
N GLU A 174 12.21 -5.87 6.77
CA GLU A 174 12.86 -4.78 6.05
C GLU A 174 11.89 -3.63 5.74
N MET A 175 12.44 -2.51 5.28
CA MET A 175 11.67 -1.38 4.74
C MET A 175 11.79 -1.38 3.23
N ILE A 176 10.64 -1.40 2.55
CA ILE A 176 10.55 -1.39 1.09
C ILE A 176 9.73 -0.21 0.61
N VAL A 177 10.13 0.39 -0.51
CA VAL A 177 9.40 1.48 -1.15
C VAL A 177 8.82 0.98 -2.47
N VAL A 178 7.53 1.21 -2.68
CA VAL A 178 6.83 0.89 -3.94
C VAL A 178 6.22 2.16 -4.51
N VAL A 179 6.71 2.60 -5.66
CA VAL A 179 6.18 3.76 -6.37
C VAL A 179 5.11 3.31 -7.36
N SER A 180 3.91 3.83 -7.17
CA SER A 180 2.70 3.44 -7.91
C SER A 180 1.81 4.67 -8.22
N HIS A 181 0.52 4.46 -8.35
CA HIS A 181 -0.48 5.44 -8.79
C HIS A 181 -1.59 5.60 -7.75
N ALA A 182 -2.52 6.51 -7.99
CA ALA A 182 -3.55 6.85 -7.02
C ALA A 182 -4.49 5.68 -6.71
N ASP A 183 -5.11 5.08 -7.74
CA ASP A 183 -6.14 4.05 -7.50
C ASP A 183 -5.57 2.75 -6.94
N PRO A 184 -4.39 2.23 -7.39
CA PRO A 184 -3.71 1.12 -6.73
C PRO A 184 -3.43 1.35 -5.24
N ILE A 185 -2.92 2.54 -4.88
CA ILE A 185 -2.63 2.86 -3.48
C ILE A 185 -3.92 2.96 -2.66
N LYS A 186 -4.98 3.63 -3.16
CA LYS A 186 -6.29 3.67 -2.50
C LYS A 186 -6.85 2.26 -2.29
N ALA A 187 -6.72 1.39 -3.30
CA ALA A 187 -7.20 0.02 -3.23
C ALA A 187 -6.42 -0.82 -2.19
N ALA A 188 -5.11 -0.63 -2.09
CA ALA A 188 -4.27 -1.24 -1.06
C ALA A 188 -4.65 -0.72 0.35
N VAL A 189 -4.84 0.60 0.51
CA VAL A 189 -5.30 1.18 1.78
C VAL A 189 -6.65 0.59 2.17
N ALA A 190 -7.63 0.54 1.25
CA ALA A 190 -8.93 -0.03 1.53
C ALA A 190 -8.83 -1.50 1.99
N HIS A 191 -8.00 -2.30 1.32
CA HIS A 191 -7.80 -3.71 1.67
C HIS A 191 -7.19 -3.87 3.07
N TYR A 192 -6.03 -3.26 3.32
CA TYR A 192 -5.28 -3.44 4.58
C TYR A 192 -5.96 -2.82 5.81
N THR A 193 -6.85 -1.85 5.61
CA THR A 193 -7.63 -1.24 6.70
C THR A 193 -9.04 -1.81 6.86
N GLY A 194 -9.44 -2.80 6.04
CA GLY A 194 -10.77 -3.40 6.08
C GLY A 194 -11.89 -2.46 5.58
N VAL A 195 -11.53 -1.41 4.84
CA VAL A 195 -12.51 -0.52 4.22
C VAL A 195 -13.06 -1.17 2.96
N HIS A 196 -14.38 -1.25 2.84
CA HIS A 196 -15.01 -1.80 1.63
C HIS A 196 -14.59 -1.01 0.38
N LEU A 197 -14.35 -1.72 -0.73
CA LEU A 197 -13.89 -1.09 -1.99
C LEU A 197 -14.81 0.05 -2.46
N ASP A 198 -16.12 -0.01 -2.18
CA ASP A 198 -17.06 1.07 -2.51
C ASP A 198 -16.80 2.40 -1.77
N LEU A 199 -15.92 2.38 -0.79
CA LEU A 199 -15.53 3.58 -0.04
C LEU A 199 -14.13 4.09 -0.41
N PHE A 200 -13.41 3.42 -1.33
CA PHE A 200 -12.01 3.75 -1.64
C PHE A 200 -11.84 5.17 -2.23
N GLN A 201 -12.88 5.73 -2.86
CA GLN A 201 -12.85 7.12 -3.33
C GLN A 201 -12.81 8.17 -2.21
N ARG A 202 -13.08 7.76 -0.96
CA ARG A 202 -12.93 8.63 0.22
C ARG A 202 -11.47 8.73 0.71
N ILE A 203 -10.58 7.90 0.16
CA ILE A 203 -9.16 7.88 0.49
C ILE A 203 -8.46 8.84 -0.48
N VAL A 204 -7.78 9.83 0.08
CA VAL A 204 -6.97 10.77 -0.71
C VAL A 204 -5.55 10.26 -0.82
N VAL A 205 -4.99 10.32 -2.02
CA VAL A 205 -3.59 9.98 -2.31
C VAL A 205 -3.04 11.05 -3.25
N SER A 206 -2.33 12.02 -2.70
CA SER A 206 -1.75 13.16 -3.42
C SER A 206 -0.47 12.76 -4.18
N PRO A 207 -0.10 13.44 -5.28
CA PRO A 207 1.19 13.21 -5.93
C PRO A 207 2.36 13.36 -4.96
N ALA A 208 3.38 12.49 -5.07
CA ALA A 208 4.54 12.40 -4.19
C ALA A 208 4.21 12.19 -2.69
N SER A 209 2.97 11.78 -2.36
CA SER A 209 2.60 11.43 -0.98
C SER A 209 3.12 10.05 -0.58
N VAL A 210 3.34 9.90 0.72
CA VAL A 210 3.75 8.66 1.37
C VAL A 210 2.58 8.06 2.14
N THR A 211 2.28 6.79 1.89
CA THR A 211 1.39 5.96 2.68
C THR A 211 2.18 4.75 3.16
N ALA A 212 2.22 4.47 4.45
CA ALA A 212 3.07 3.42 5.00
C ALA A 212 2.29 2.47 5.90
N PHE A 213 2.59 1.19 5.75
CA PHE A 213 2.08 0.10 6.57
C PHE A 213 3.23 -0.62 7.29
N GLN A 214 2.95 -1.09 8.49
CA GLN A 214 3.73 -2.13 9.15
C GLN A 214 2.95 -3.46 9.04
N LEU A 215 3.58 -4.46 8.42
CA LEU A 215 2.98 -5.76 8.17
C LEU A 215 3.72 -6.84 8.96
N SER A 216 2.95 -7.75 9.53
CA SER A 216 3.44 -8.93 10.25
C SER A 216 2.47 -10.10 10.08
N THR A 217 2.78 -11.23 10.69
CA THR A 217 1.86 -12.37 10.79
C THR A 217 0.56 -12.05 11.54
N HIS A 218 0.51 -10.93 12.28
CA HIS A 218 -0.70 -10.46 12.99
C HIS A 218 -1.57 -9.52 12.18
N GLY A 219 -1.17 -9.18 10.95
CA GLY A 219 -1.88 -8.28 10.05
C GLY A 219 -1.13 -7.00 9.71
N ALA A 220 -1.84 -6.03 9.16
CA ALA A 220 -1.32 -4.76 8.69
C ALA A 220 -1.75 -3.61 9.61
N ALA A 221 -0.84 -2.72 9.96
CA ALA A 221 -1.11 -1.45 10.66
C ALA A 221 -0.77 -0.28 9.75
N LEU A 222 -1.74 0.61 9.50
CA LEU A 222 -1.52 1.86 8.76
C LEU A 222 -0.83 2.88 9.68
N VAL A 223 0.43 3.24 9.39
CA VAL A 223 1.21 4.18 10.21
C VAL A 223 1.29 5.58 9.63
N LYS A 224 1.10 5.71 8.31
CA LYS A 224 1.00 6.98 7.58
C LYS A 224 0.00 6.85 6.45
N CYS A 225 -0.77 7.91 6.19
CA CYS A 225 -1.68 7.98 5.06
C CYS A 225 -1.57 9.35 4.42
N ASN A 226 -1.31 9.38 3.10
CA ASN A 226 -1.23 10.61 2.31
C ASN A 226 -0.31 11.70 2.90
N ASP A 227 0.84 11.33 3.43
CA ASP A 227 1.81 12.27 4.02
C ASP A 227 2.59 12.98 2.91
N THR A 228 2.31 14.26 2.71
CA THR A 228 2.99 15.14 1.74
C THR A 228 4.12 15.96 2.37
N GLY A 229 4.27 15.89 3.71
CA GLY A 229 5.23 16.68 4.49
C GLY A 229 4.78 18.11 4.76
N THR A 230 3.56 18.47 4.39
CA THR A 230 2.94 19.78 4.64
C THR A 230 1.48 19.60 5.06
N LEU A 231 0.84 20.67 5.51
CA LEU A 231 -0.60 20.73 5.79
C LEU A 231 -1.33 21.66 4.79
N ASP A 232 -0.69 22.01 3.67
CA ASP A 232 -1.24 22.96 2.70
C ASP A 232 -2.54 22.46 2.09
N GLU A 233 -2.71 21.14 1.94
CA GLU A 233 -3.94 20.53 1.45
C GLU A 233 -5.16 20.70 2.40
N LEU A 234 -4.93 21.14 3.63
CA LEU A 234 -6.00 21.47 4.58
C LEU A 234 -6.47 22.92 4.43
N ARG A 235 -5.78 23.75 3.64
CA ARG A 235 -6.20 25.12 3.40
C ARG A 235 -7.45 25.14 2.52
N PRO A 236 -8.47 25.90 2.88
CA PRO A 236 -9.63 26.08 2.02
C PRO A 236 -9.18 26.72 0.69
N PRO A 237 -9.84 26.40 -0.44
CA PRO A 237 -9.54 27.04 -1.70
C PRO A 237 -9.75 28.56 -1.57
N PRO A 238 -8.99 29.38 -2.32
CA PRO A 238 -9.24 30.83 -2.35
C PRO A 238 -10.72 31.11 -2.64
N ARG A 239 -11.31 32.03 -1.89
CA ARG A 239 -12.66 32.49 -2.22
C ARG A 239 -12.58 33.15 -3.58
N GLU A 240 -13.39 32.69 -4.54
CA GLU A 240 -13.64 33.47 -5.75
C GLU A 240 -14.28 34.78 -5.30
N ASP A 241 -13.59 35.90 -5.54
CA ASP A 241 -14.17 37.21 -5.34
C ASP A 241 -15.41 37.27 -6.23
N THR A 242 -16.58 37.23 -5.63
CA THR A 242 -17.83 37.55 -6.31
C THR A 242 -17.64 38.98 -6.84
N LYS A 243 -17.45 39.11 -8.15
CA LYS A 243 -17.49 40.42 -8.79
C LYS A 243 -18.83 41.03 -8.38
N GLU A 244 -18.76 42.06 -7.53
CA GLU A 244 -19.91 42.93 -7.31
C GLU A 244 -20.32 43.46 -8.67
N GLU A 245 -21.51 43.06 -9.15
CA GLU A 245 -22.12 43.73 -10.30
C GLU A 245 -22.26 45.22 -9.93
N PRO A 246 -21.84 46.14 -10.78
CA PRO A 246 -22.06 47.55 -10.52
C PRO A 246 -23.57 47.76 -10.41
N ALA A 247 -24.02 48.33 -9.29
CA ALA A 247 -25.38 48.75 -9.10
C ALA A 247 -25.68 49.83 -10.17
N ASP A 248 -26.47 49.44 -11.18
CA ASP A 248 -27.05 50.37 -12.12
C ASP A 248 -27.92 51.39 -11.36
N GLY A 249 -27.48 52.65 -11.36
CA GLY A 249 -28.22 53.81 -10.86
C GLY A 249 -29.13 54.41 -11.92
#